data_d72d0bc7edb1dcaeff5493d84991f6ea
#
_entry.id   d72d0bc7edb1dcaeff5493d84991f6ea
#
_cell.length_a   1.000
_cell.length_b   1.000
_cell.length_c   1.000
_cell.angle_alpha   90.00
_cell.angle_beta   90.00
_cell.angle_gamma   90.00
#
_symmetry.space_group_name_H-M   'P 1'
#
loop_
_entity.id
_entity.type
_entity.pdbx_description
1 polymer ?
#
loop_
_entity_poly.entity_id
_entity_poly.type
_entity_poly.pdbx_seq_one_letter_code
_entity_poly.pdbx_strand_id
1 'polypeptide(L)'
;MERKWWHDKVAYQIYPKSFLDTNGDGIGDLRGIISKLDYLKSLGIDIIWLSPIYKSPFVDQGYDISDYYAIAEEFGTMEEFDELLAEAKKRDMHIIMDLVINHCSDKHEWFQKALKDPDGEYADYFYFRKGKNGNPPSNYRSYFGGSCWEKVPGTDKYYLHMFAKEQPDLNWENEKLRQKLYEMINWWLDKGLSGFRIDAIINIKKNLDFPDFEPDAEDGLAACYKMVESAEGVGELLEELKNNTFKKYDAFTVGEVFNMKPEELPEFIGENGHFSTIFDFCAQCLSDGEHGWYDAPKIDFDTWRKAILGSQLETEKYGFKANIIENHDEPRGASRFLPKHAQNPAGIKMLGTVSVLLRGIPFIYQGQEIGMQNAKWNSIDEYDDISTKDQYKAALAAGLSKEQALAACGRMSRDNARTPMQWSDEANAGFTTAKPWLKVNENYKAINVAAQEKDPSSVLNYYRRLVALRKSDEFKELFTYGRCVPAYEDKDGIMAYYREDENKRVLVVANFGSKEAQIRLDGSVKKVLLSNTNDAEKSTVSVGASELKLESCEVLVVLVK
;
A
#
# COMPACT_ATOMS: atom_id res chain seq x y z
N MET A 1 9.29 25.12 -0.70
CA MET A 1 8.07 24.27 -0.64
C MET A 1 7.09 24.88 0.37
N GLU A 2 5.86 25.14 -0.04
CA GLU A 2 4.80 25.58 0.85
C GLU A 2 4.42 24.48 1.85
N ARG A 3 4.22 24.85 3.12
CA ARG A 3 3.84 23.87 4.16
C ARG A 3 2.38 23.45 4.00
N LYS A 4 2.12 22.15 3.96
CA LYS A 4 0.79 21.58 3.93
C LYS A 4 0.48 20.86 5.23
N TRP A 5 -0.81 20.76 5.58
CA TRP A 5 -1.27 20.20 6.85
C TRP A 5 -0.85 18.72 7.06
N TRP A 6 -0.62 18.00 5.97
CA TRP A 6 -0.31 16.57 5.96
C TRP A 6 1.20 16.24 6.00
N HIS A 7 2.11 17.22 5.87
CA HIS A 7 3.55 16.94 5.74
C HIS A 7 4.17 16.22 6.95
N ASP A 8 3.71 16.53 8.17
CA ASP A 8 4.22 15.97 9.42
C ASP A 8 3.39 14.79 9.95
N LYS A 9 2.41 14.32 9.17
CA LYS A 9 1.47 13.30 9.59
C LYS A 9 2.02 11.88 9.42
N VAL A 10 1.43 10.95 10.17
CA VAL A 10 1.65 9.51 10.08
C VAL A 10 0.33 8.86 9.70
N ALA A 11 0.34 8.08 8.64
CA ALA A 11 -0.83 7.39 8.13
C ALA A 11 -0.87 5.92 8.55
N TYR A 12 -2.08 5.38 8.67
CA TYR A 12 -2.33 3.97 8.95
C TYR A 12 -3.38 3.44 7.98
N GLN A 13 -3.07 2.34 7.31
CA GLN A 13 -4.03 1.68 6.43
C GLN A 13 -4.83 0.63 7.20
N ILE A 14 -6.15 0.72 7.10
CA ILE A 14 -7.09 -0.31 7.54
C ILE A 14 -7.63 -1.04 6.31
N TYR A 15 -7.53 -2.37 6.33
CA TYR A 15 -8.27 -3.28 5.47
C TYR A 15 -9.53 -3.72 6.23
N PRO A 16 -10.69 -3.07 6.01
CA PRO A 16 -11.85 -3.16 6.90
C PRO A 16 -12.31 -4.60 7.14
N LYS A 17 -12.36 -5.40 6.09
CA LYS A 17 -12.81 -6.79 6.11
C LYS A 17 -12.08 -7.67 7.14
N SER A 18 -10.82 -7.31 7.46
CA SER A 18 -9.95 -8.06 8.37
C SER A 18 -9.53 -7.28 9.62
N PHE A 19 -10.16 -6.15 9.93
CA PHE A 19 -9.74 -5.33 11.06
C PHE A 19 -10.35 -5.78 12.38
N LEU A 20 -11.66 -5.68 12.53
CA LEU A 20 -12.41 -6.16 13.71
C LEU A 20 -13.89 -6.33 13.36
N ASP A 21 -14.43 -7.51 13.62
CA ASP A 21 -15.84 -7.84 13.49
C ASP A 21 -16.54 -7.63 14.83
N THR A 22 -17.59 -6.82 14.86
CA THR A 22 -18.39 -6.53 16.04
C THR A 22 -19.78 -7.14 16.00
N ASN A 23 -20.27 -7.54 14.83
CA ASN A 23 -21.61 -8.12 14.64
C ASN A 23 -21.63 -9.65 14.64
N GLY A 24 -20.45 -10.30 14.52
CA GLY A 24 -20.30 -11.74 14.59
C GLY A 24 -20.64 -12.47 13.28
N ASP A 25 -20.43 -11.85 12.14
CA ASP A 25 -20.62 -12.48 10.82
C ASP A 25 -19.31 -13.01 10.18
N GLY A 26 -18.17 -12.71 10.78
CA GLY A 26 -16.84 -13.13 10.33
C GLY A 26 -16.13 -12.11 9.47
N ILE A 27 -16.71 -10.92 9.27
CA ILE A 27 -16.21 -9.82 8.46
C ILE A 27 -16.05 -8.59 9.36
N GLY A 28 -14.92 -7.89 9.25
CA GLY A 28 -14.70 -6.65 9.99
C GLY A 28 -15.63 -5.53 9.52
N ASP A 29 -15.97 -4.61 10.43
CA ASP A 29 -17.00 -3.60 10.21
C ASP A 29 -16.59 -2.19 10.69
N LEU A 30 -17.38 -1.16 10.35
CA LEU A 30 -17.15 0.23 10.75
C LEU A 30 -17.20 0.42 12.26
N ARG A 31 -18.06 -0.32 12.98
CA ARG A 31 -18.12 -0.30 14.45
C ARG A 31 -16.82 -0.79 15.05
N GLY A 32 -16.22 -1.83 14.47
CA GLY A 32 -14.90 -2.32 14.85
C GLY A 32 -13.83 -1.25 14.68
N ILE A 33 -13.85 -0.50 13.59
CA ILE A 33 -12.92 0.61 13.34
C ILE A 33 -13.12 1.71 14.39
N ILE A 34 -14.36 2.16 14.61
CA ILE A 34 -14.71 3.19 15.61
C ILE A 34 -14.20 2.79 16.98
N SER A 35 -14.38 1.54 17.37
CA SER A 35 -13.95 1.02 18.69
C SER A 35 -12.45 1.04 18.92
N LYS A 36 -11.65 1.13 17.84
CA LYS A 36 -10.17 1.12 17.86
C LYS A 36 -9.53 2.47 17.58
N LEU A 37 -10.29 3.55 17.45
CA LEU A 37 -9.73 4.88 17.21
C LEU A 37 -8.78 5.34 18.32
N ASP A 38 -9.06 5.03 19.58
CA ASP A 38 -8.16 5.34 20.71
C ASP A 38 -6.86 4.54 20.66
N TYR A 39 -6.91 3.28 20.22
CA TYR A 39 -5.73 2.47 19.95
C TYR A 39 -4.85 3.13 18.88
N LEU A 40 -5.42 3.52 17.74
CA LEU A 40 -4.71 4.19 16.66
C LEU A 40 -4.16 5.55 17.11
N LYS A 41 -4.93 6.33 17.87
CA LYS A 41 -4.45 7.59 18.44
C LYS A 41 -3.26 7.38 19.39
N SER A 42 -3.30 6.33 20.21
CA SER A 42 -2.19 5.97 21.13
C SER A 42 -0.92 5.53 20.38
N LEU A 43 -1.05 5.01 19.16
CA LEU A 43 0.06 4.72 18.26
C LEU A 43 0.65 5.99 17.62
N GLY A 44 -0.08 7.11 17.68
CA GLY A 44 0.33 8.39 17.12
C GLY A 44 -0.15 8.63 15.69
N ILE A 45 -1.17 7.89 15.24
CA ILE A 45 -1.75 8.00 13.89
C ILE A 45 -2.55 9.30 13.74
N ASP A 46 -2.41 9.93 12.59
CA ASP A 46 -3.11 11.16 12.20
C ASP A 46 -4.06 10.95 11.02
N ILE A 47 -3.70 10.06 10.09
CA ILE A 47 -4.49 9.78 8.88
C ILE A 47 -4.82 8.29 8.86
N ILE A 48 -6.09 7.96 8.66
CA ILE A 48 -6.54 6.59 8.45
C ILE A 48 -6.97 6.45 6.98
N TRP A 49 -6.30 5.54 6.26
CA TRP A 49 -6.71 5.13 4.94
C TRP A 49 -7.57 3.87 5.05
N LEU A 50 -8.81 3.94 4.59
CA LEU A 50 -9.71 2.80 4.47
C LEU A 50 -9.62 2.22 3.06
N SER A 51 -9.25 0.93 2.94
CA SER A 51 -9.48 0.18 1.70
C SER A 51 -10.98 0.17 1.38
N PRO A 52 -11.41 -0.14 0.13
CA PRO A 52 -12.78 0.13 -0.32
C PRO A 52 -13.87 -0.41 0.62
N ILE A 53 -14.82 0.45 0.96
CA ILE A 53 -16.01 0.12 1.76
C ILE A 53 -17.32 0.37 1.01
N TYR A 54 -17.22 0.72 -0.27
CA TYR A 54 -18.39 0.93 -1.13
C TYR A 54 -19.15 -0.37 -1.39
N LYS A 55 -20.41 -0.24 -1.79
CA LYS A 55 -21.20 -1.39 -2.23
C LYS A 55 -20.51 -2.11 -3.40
N SER A 56 -20.27 -3.41 -3.23
CA SER A 56 -19.49 -4.24 -4.14
C SER A 56 -19.98 -5.68 -4.10
N PRO A 57 -19.90 -6.44 -5.21
CA PRO A 57 -19.99 -7.89 -5.21
C PRO A 57 -18.77 -8.62 -4.62
N PHE A 58 -17.69 -7.91 -4.32
CA PHE A 58 -16.44 -8.43 -3.73
C PHE A 58 -15.70 -9.47 -4.58
N VAL A 59 -15.78 -9.38 -5.91
CA VAL A 59 -14.98 -10.22 -6.81
C VAL A 59 -13.49 -9.94 -6.62
N ASP A 60 -13.11 -8.67 -6.48
CA ASP A 60 -11.77 -8.22 -6.11
C ASP A 60 -11.81 -7.45 -4.78
N GLN A 61 -12.45 -8.04 -3.78
CA GLN A 61 -12.45 -7.58 -2.39
C GLN A 61 -12.82 -6.10 -2.18
N GLY A 62 -13.76 -5.58 -2.99
CA GLY A 62 -14.27 -4.20 -2.89
C GLY A 62 -13.78 -3.26 -3.98
N TYR A 63 -12.77 -3.65 -4.77
CA TYR A 63 -12.29 -2.86 -5.91
C TYR A 63 -13.21 -2.98 -7.15
N ASP A 64 -14.24 -3.81 -7.10
CA ASP A 64 -15.33 -3.91 -8.07
C ASP A 64 -16.58 -3.17 -7.53
N ILE A 65 -16.60 -1.83 -7.64
CA ILE A 65 -17.63 -0.97 -7.05
C ILE A 65 -18.89 -0.98 -7.86
N SER A 66 -20.01 -1.39 -7.24
CA SER A 66 -21.34 -1.41 -7.87
C SER A 66 -22.19 -0.19 -7.58
N ASP A 67 -21.88 0.56 -6.51
CA ASP A 67 -22.52 1.84 -6.17
C ASP A 67 -21.53 2.70 -5.39
N TYR A 68 -21.14 3.84 -5.97
CA TYR A 68 -20.19 4.78 -5.36
C TYR A 68 -20.75 5.61 -4.21
N TYR A 69 -22.08 5.64 -4.02
CA TYR A 69 -22.75 6.44 -3.01
C TYR A 69 -23.26 5.64 -1.82
N ALA A 70 -23.02 4.34 -1.81
CA ALA A 70 -23.48 3.42 -0.77
C ALA A 70 -22.31 2.69 -0.10
N ILE A 71 -22.42 2.47 1.21
CA ILE A 71 -21.55 1.57 1.97
C ILE A 71 -22.04 0.13 1.75
N ALA A 72 -21.10 -0.83 1.65
CA ALA A 72 -21.44 -2.25 1.61
C ALA A 72 -22.07 -2.69 2.94
N GLU A 73 -23.16 -3.46 2.86
CA GLU A 73 -23.91 -3.93 4.04
C GLU A 73 -23.05 -4.71 5.03
N GLU A 74 -22.04 -5.42 4.52
CA GLU A 74 -21.06 -6.17 5.31
C GLU A 74 -20.23 -5.27 6.23
N PHE A 75 -20.00 -4.01 5.84
CA PHE A 75 -19.20 -3.07 6.63
C PHE A 75 -20.06 -2.16 7.53
N GLY A 76 -21.35 -2.08 7.26
CA GLY A 76 -22.27 -1.26 8.06
C GLY A 76 -23.09 -0.27 7.22
N THR A 77 -23.45 0.86 7.83
CA THR A 77 -24.35 1.85 7.24
C THR A 77 -23.66 3.19 6.98
N MET A 78 -24.33 4.06 6.22
CA MET A 78 -23.87 5.43 6.00
C MET A 78 -23.84 6.25 7.31
N GLU A 79 -24.79 5.99 8.22
CA GLU A 79 -24.84 6.64 9.54
C GLU A 79 -23.64 6.23 10.39
N GLU A 80 -23.20 4.97 10.31
CA GLU A 80 -21.99 4.50 10.99
C GLU A 80 -20.72 5.08 10.37
N PHE A 81 -20.72 5.30 9.07
CA PHE A 81 -19.62 6.01 8.41
C PHE A 81 -19.57 7.49 8.85
N ASP A 82 -20.71 8.17 8.92
CA ASP A 82 -20.79 9.55 9.42
C ASP A 82 -20.33 9.62 10.90
N GLU A 83 -20.67 8.63 11.71
CA GLU A 83 -20.15 8.50 13.08
C GLU A 83 -18.63 8.31 13.10
N LEU A 84 -18.08 7.47 12.22
CA LEU A 84 -16.63 7.28 12.11
C LEU A 84 -15.91 8.59 11.80
N LEU A 85 -16.41 9.38 10.84
CA LEU A 85 -15.86 10.70 10.52
C LEU A 85 -15.90 11.64 11.74
N ALA A 86 -17.02 11.66 12.46
CA ALA A 86 -17.21 12.51 13.63
C ALA A 86 -16.27 12.10 14.79
N GLU A 87 -16.15 10.80 15.06
CA GLU A 87 -15.28 10.26 16.12
C GLU A 87 -13.80 10.41 15.80
N ALA A 88 -13.38 10.26 14.53
CA ALA A 88 -12.02 10.54 14.09
C ALA A 88 -11.69 12.03 14.27
N LYS A 89 -12.59 12.93 13.85
CA LYS A 89 -12.41 14.38 14.00
C LYS A 89 -12.26 14.82 15.46
N LYS A 90 -13.00 14.24 16.40
CA LYS A 90 -12.86 14.51 17.85
C LYS A 90 -11.45 14.19 18.37
N ARG A 91 -10.75 13.27 17.71
CA ARG A 91 -9.38 12.83 18.04
C ARG A 91 -8.31 13.51 17.23
N ASP A 92 -8.67 14.53 16.43
CA ASP A 92 -7.76 15.16 15.48
C ASP A 92 -7.12 14.11 14.54
N MET A 93 -7.96 13.28 13.95
CA MET A 93 -7.60 12.26 12.98
C MET A 93 -8.40 12.49 11.70
N HIS A 94 -7.75 12.23 10.57
CA HIS A 94 -8.29 12.40 9.24
C HIS A 94 -8.61 11.05 8.62
N ILE A 95 -9.74 10.95 7.93
CA ILE A 95 -10.11 9.75 7.17
C ILE A 95 -9.90 10.03 5.69
N ILE A 96 -9.22 9.14 5.00
CA ILE A 96 -9.18 9.07 3.54
C ILE A 96 -9.71 7.70 3.09
N MET A 97 -10.36 7.67 1.94
CA MET A 97 -10.90 6.45 1.34
C MET A 97 -10.11 6.06 0.09
N ASP A 98 -10.30 4.83 -0.34
CA ASP A 98 -9.86 4.39 -1.65
C ASP A 98 -10.76 4.98 -2.74
N LEU A 99 -10.19 5.46 -3.82
CA LEU A 99 -10.89 6.00 -4.98
C LEU A 99 -10.58 5.13 -6.20
N VAL A 100 -11.52 4.30 -6.59
CA VAL A 100 -11.39 3.38 -7.72
C VAL A 100 -12.15 3.94 -8.90
N ILE A 101 -11.44 4.57 -9.83
CA ILE A 101 -12.02 5.29 -10.98
C ILE A 101 -11.43 4.89 -12.33
N ASN A 102 -10.54 3.89 -12.38
CA ASN A 102 -10.14 3.26 -13.63
C ASN A 102 -11.24 2.34 -14.18
N HIS A 103 -11.97 1.67 -13.30
CA HIS A 103 -13.02 0.69 -13.60
C HIS A 103 -14.13 0.75 -12.56
N CYS A 104 -15.23 0.08 -12.82
CA CYS A 104 -16.29 -0.18 -11.83
C CYS A 104 -16.70 -1.66 -11.90
N SER A 105 -17.66 -2.07 -11.07
CA SER A 105 -18.22 -3.43 -11.16
C SER A 105 -19.05 -3.64 -12.43
N ASP A 106 -19.08 -4.84 -12.95
CA ASP A 106 -20.05 -5.29 -13.96
C ASP A 106 -21.51 -5.19 -13.46
N LYS A 107 -21.72 -5.08 -12.13
CA LYS A 107 -23.04 -4.88 -11.51
C LYS A 107 -23.39 -3.40 -11.35
N HIS A 108 -22.48 -2.48 -11.66
CA HIS A 108 -22.79 -1.05 -11.63
C HIS A 108 -23.90 -0.71 -12.63
N GLU A 109 -24.81 0.18 -12.26
CA GLU A 109 -25.97 0.50 -13.10
C GLU A 109 -25.58 1.01 -14.50
N TRP A 110 -24.46 1.75 -14.62
CA TRP A 110 -23.96 2.23 -15.90
C TRP A 110 -23.60 1.09 -16.84
N PHE A 111 -22.89 0.08 -16.34
CA PHE A 111 -22.50 -1.07 -17.16
C PHE A 111 -23.69 -1.96 -17.49
N GLN A 112 -24.63 -2.13 -16.57
CA GLN A 112 -25.86 -2.88 -16.82
C GLN A 112 -26.75 -2.21 -17.90
N LYS A 113 -26.76 -0.86 -17.96
CA LYS A 113 -27.42 -0.11 -19.04
C LYS A 113 -26.66 -0.25 -20.36
N ALA A 114 -25.33 -0.19 -20.34
CA ALA A 114 -24.46 -0.39 -21.49
C ALA A 114 -24.62 -1.78 -22.12
N LEU A 115 -24.76 -2.83 -21.31
CA LEU A 115 -25.00 -4.19 -21.82
C LEU A 115 -26.38 -4.36 -22.48
N LYS A 116 -27.40 -3.63 -21.99
CA LYS A 116 -28.74 -3.66 -22.58
C LYS A 116 -28.81 -2.93 -23.93
N ASP A 117 -28.02 -1.90 -24.08
CA ASP A 117 -27.91 -1.09 -25.30
C ASP A 117 -26.44 -0.77 -25.61
N PRO A 118 -25.71 -1.73 -26.26
CA PRO A 118 -24.29 -1.57 -26.56
C PRO A 118 -23.95 -0.48 -27.62
N ASP A 119 -24.95 0.21 -28.14
CA ASP A 119 -24.83 1.38 -29.03
C ASP A 119 -25.41 2.65 -28.42
N GLY A 120 -25.94 2.57 -27.19
CA GLY A 120 -26.55 3.68 -26.47
C GLY A 120 -25.56 4.55 -25.70
N GLU A 121 -26.10 5.57 -25.02
CA GLU A 121 -25.34 6.58 -24.27
C GLU A 121 -24.39 5.97 -23.23
N TYR A 122 -24.84 4.96 -22.50
CA TYR A 122 -24.02 4.33 -21.45
C TYR A 122 -22.90 3.43 -22.00
N ALA A 123 -23.01 2.98 -23.27
CA ALA A 123 -21.93 2.23 -23.91
C ALA A 123 -20.65 3.08 -24.05
N ASP A 124 -20.78 4.40 -24.24
CA ASP A 124 -19.64 5.32 -24.32
C ASP A 124 -18.94 5.57 -22.97
N TYR A 125 -19.51 5.08 -21.86
CA TYR A 125 -18.86 5.12 -20.55
C TYR A 125 -17.79 4.03 -20.39
N PHE A 126 -17.72 3.09 -21.35
CA PHE A 126 -16.83 1.95 -21.37
C PHE A 126 -16.17 1.79 -22.73
N TYR A 127 -15.16 0.95 -22.82
CA TYR A 127 -14.49 0.65 -24.08
C TYR A 127 -15.12 -0.56 -24.77
N PHE A 128 -16.18 -0.36 -25.54
CA PHE A 128 -16.76 -1.41 -26.40
C PHE A 128 -16.11 -1.34 -27.80
N ARG A 129 -15.59 -2.47 -28.28
CA ARG A 129 -14.95 -2.59 -29.59
C ARG A 129 -15.40 -3.85 -30.31
N LYS A 130 -15.52 -3.78 -31.65
CA LYS A 130 -15.79 -4.97 -32.45
C LYS A 130 -14.58 -5.88 -32.48
N GLY A 131 -14.83 -7.18 -32.44
CA GLY A 131 -13.78 -8.17 -32.63
C GLY A 131 -13.19 -8.16 -34.03
N LYS A 132 -11.98 -8.68 -34.17
CA LYS A 132 -11.27 -8.87 -35.45
C LYS A 132 -11.34 -10.34 -35.88
N ASN A 133 -12.07 -10.64 -36.95
CA ASN A 133 -12.20 -12.02 -37.48
C ASN A 133 -12.68 -13.05 -36.44
N GLY A 134 -13.60 -12.67 -35.55
CA GLY A 134 -14.13 -13.52 -34.48
C GLY A 134 -13.25 -13.60 -33.20
N ASN A 135 -12.10 -12.93 -33.20
CA ASN A 135 -11.20 -12.82 -32.05
C ASN A 135 -11.39 -11.46 -31.34
N PRO A 136 -10.85 -11.30 -30.13
CA PRO A 136 -10.80 -10.01 -29.43
C PRO A 136 -10.16 -8.89 -30.28
N PRO A 137 -10.43 -7.60 -29.94
CA PRO A 137 -9.88 -6.45 -30.66
C PRO A 137 -8.36 -6.38 -30.68
N SER A 138 -7.70 -6.86 -29.62
CA SER A 138 -6.23 -6.91 -29.47
C SER A 138 -5.81 -8.02 -28.51
N ASN A 139 -4.51 -8.33 -28.48
CA ASN A 139 -3.94 -9.46 -27.75
C ASN A 139 -3.47 -9.11 -26.34
N TYR A 140 -4.24 -8.33 -25.57
CA TYR A 140 -3.80 -7.93 -24.22
C TYR A 140 -4.14 -8.97 -23.15
N ARG A 141 -3.18 -9.18 -22.23
CA ARG A 141 -3.36 -9.97 -21.01
C ARG A 141 -3.72 -9.08 -19.84
N SER A 142 -4.80 -9.45 -19.14
CA SER A 142 -5.24 -8.83 -17.89
C SER A 142 -4.18 -8.98 -16.78
N TYR A 143 -4.18 -8.06 -15.82
CA TYR A 143 -3.36 -8.18 -14.59
C TYR A 143 -3.68 -9.45 -13.78
N PHE A 144 -4.89 -9.99 -13.92
CA PHE A 144 -5.32 -11.23 -13.26
C PHE A 144 -5.35 -12.44 -14.21
N GLY A 145 -4.63 -12.33 -15.34
CA GLY A 145 -4.53 -13.41 -16.34
C GLY A 145 -5.69 -13.45 -17.34
N GLY A 146 -5.46 -14.16 -18.44
CA GLY A 146 -6.40 -14.24 -19.54
C GLY A 146 -6.49 -12.96 -20.38
N SER A 147 -7.42 -12.91 -21.34
CA SER A 147 -7.63 -11.75 -22.20
C SER A 147 -8.19 -10.54 -21.44
N CYS A 148 -7.79 -9.33 -21.78
CA CYS A 148 -8.43 -8.08 -21.32
C CYS A 148 -9.78 -7.79 -22.00
N TRP A 149 -10.20 -8.62 -22.93
CA TRP A 149 -11.43 -8.42 -23.68
C TRP A 149 -12.42 -9.52 -23.40
N GLU A 150 -13.60 -9.18 -22.89
CA GLU A 150 -14.71 -10.10 -22.68
C GLU A 150 -15.81 -9.84 -23.70
N LYS A 151 -16.34 -10.91 -24.29
CA LYS A 151 -17.36 -10.81 -25.34
C LYS A 151 -18.71 -10.41 -24.77
N VAL A 152 -19.34 -9.41 -25.38
CA VAL A 152 -20.72 -9.02 -25.06
C VAL A 152 -21.69 -10.04 -25.66
N PRO A 153 -22.50 -10.75 -24.84
CA PRO A 153 -23.42 -11.78 -25.33
C PRO A 153 -24.37 -11.25 -26.41
N GLY A 154 -24.54 -12.05 -27.48
CA GLY A 154 -25.46 -11.72 -28.57
C GLY A 154 -24.96 -10.63 -29.56
N THR A 155 -23.71 -10.18 -29.44
CA THR A 155 -23.12 -9.16 -30.30
C THR A 155 -21.78 -9.60 -30.90
N ASP A 156 -21.20 -8.76 -31.81
CA ASP A 156 -19.83 -8.88 -32.31
C ASP A 156 -18.83 -8.01 -31.52
N LYS A 157 -19.29 -7.41 -30.39
CA LYS A 157 -18.51 -6.51 -29.54
C LYS A 157 -17.88 -7.21 -28.35
N TYR A 158 -16.80 -6.61 -27.87
CA TYR A 158 -16.09 -6.94 -26.64
C TYR A 158 -15.96 -5.67 -25.78
N TYR A 159 -15.93 -5.80 -24.47
CA TYR A 159 -15.59 -4.73 -23.56
C TYR A 159 -14.21 -4.96 -22.95
N LEU A 160 -13.51 -3.85 -22.66
CA LEU A 160 -12.18 -3.87 -22.06
C LEU A 160 -12.28 -4.00 -20.53
N HIS A 161 -11.40 -4.82 -19.97
CA HIS A 161 -11.13 -4.91 -18.53
C HIS A 161 -9.63 -5.19 -18.31
N MET A 162 -8.91 -4.29 -17.67
CA MET A 162 -7.49 -4.52 -17.36
C MET A 162 -7.29 -5.44 -16.17
N PHE A 163 -8.29 -5.54 -15.28
CA PHE A 163 -8.36 -6.41 -14.11
C PHE A 163 -9.33 -7.59 -14.36
N ALA A 164 -10.14 -7.99 -13.39
CA ALA A 164 -11.10 -9.06 -13.61
C ALA A 164 -12.16 -8.68 -14.68
N LYS A 165 -12.74 -9.67 -15.36
CA LYS A 165 -13.82 -9.42 -16.32
C LYS A 165 -15.06 -8.76 -15.70
N GLU A 166 -15.21 -8.88 -14.39
CA GLU A 166 -16.23 -8.21 -13.60
C GLU A 166 -15.88 -6.75 -13.27
N GLN A 167 -14.73 -6.26 -13.76
CA GLN A 167 -14.24 -4.89 -13.55
C GLN A 167 -14.06 -4.16 -14.91
N PRO A 168 -15.17 -3.85 -15.63
CA PRO A 168 -15.09 -3.13 -16.91
C PRO A 168 -14.45 -1.75 -16.74
N ASP A 169 -13.51 -1.43 -17.62
CA ASP A 169 -12.76 -0.17 -17.61
C ASP A 169 -13.62 1.01 -18.03
N LEU A 170 -13.55 2.11 -17.27
CA LEU A 170 -14.24 3.37 -17.53
C LEU A 170 -13.53 4.18 -18.62
N ASN A 171 -14.31 4.73 -19.54
CA ASN A 171 -13.82 5.52 -20.66
C ASN A 171 -13.60 6.99 -20.27
N TRP A 172 -12.41 7.32 -19.82
CA TRP A 172 -12.04 8.68 -19.42
C TRP A 172 -12.00 9.70 -20.56
N GLU A 173 -12.12 9.31 -21.80
CA GLU A 173 -12.33 10.24 -22.93
C GLU A 173 -13.75 10.84 -22.91
N ASN A 174 -14.70 10.19 -22.24
CA ASN A 174 -16.08 10.67 -22.14
C ASN A 174 -16.24 11.75 -21.07
N GLU A 175 -16.48 12.99 -21.48
CA GLU A 175 -16.64 14.13 -20.57
C GLU A 175 -17.81 13.96 -19.60
N LYS A 176 -18.96 13.40 -20.06
CA LYS A 176 -20.12 13.18 -19.17
C LYS A 176 -19.80 12.21 -18.04
N LEU A 177 -19.01 11.16 -18.33
CA LEU A 177 -18.54 10.22 -17.31
C LEU A 177 -17.63 10.95 -16.32
N ARG A 178 -16.64 11.72 -16.81
CA ARG A 178 -15.74 12.47 -15.92
C ARG A 178 -16.51 13.40 -14.98
N GLN A 179 -17.52 14.12 -15.46
CA GLN A 179 -18.34 15.00 -14.62
C GLN A 179 -19.06 14.21 -13.52
N LYS A 180 -19.63 13.02 -13.82
CA LYS A 180 -20.25 12.16 -12.82
C LYS A 180 -19.25 11.67 -11.75
N LEU A 181 -18.02 11.35 -12.15
CA LEU A 181 -16.96 10.98 -11.21
C LEU A 181 -16.57 12.17 -10.32
N TYR A 182 -16.46 13.38 -10.89
CA TYR A 182 -16.15 14.60 -10.10
C TYR A 182 -17.28 14.95 -9.11
N GLU A 183 -18.54 14.81 -9.51
CA GLU A 183 -19.69 14.96 -8.63
C GLU A 183 -19.63 13.99 -7.44
N MET A 184 -19.32 12.71 -7.70
CA MET A 184 -19.18 11.68 -6.68
C MET A 184 -18.02 11.98 -5.74
N ILE A 185 -16.84 12.34 -6.23
CA ILE A 185 -15.68 12.69 -5.42
C ILE A 185 -15.99 13.88 -4.51
N ASN A 186 -16.58 14.94 -5.07
CA ASN A 186 -16.95 16.13 -4.31
C ASN A 186 -18.00 15.81 -3.23
N TRP A 187 -18.95 14.92 -3.52
CA TRP A 187 -19.96 14.49 -2.55
C TRP A 187 -19.32 13.84 -1.30
N TRP A 188 -18.31 12.99 -1.48
CA TRP A 188 -17.59 12.40 -0.36
C TRP A 188 -16.76 13.44 0.41
N LEU A 189 -16.14 14.39 -0.29
CA LEU A 189 -15.39 15.48 0.35
C LEU A 189 -16.32 16.42 1.13
N ASP A 190 -17.52 16.72 0.61
CA ASP A 190 -18.56 17.49 1.30
C ASP A 190 -19.06 16.79 2.58
N LYS A 191 -19.05 15.46 2.63
CA LYS A 191 -19.36 14.69 3.86
C LYS A 191 -18.29 14.86 4.95
N GLY A 192 -17.11 15.38 4.63
CA GLY A 192 -16.03 15.62 5.58
C GLY A 192 -14.85 14.66 5.45
N LEU A 193 -14.79 13.91 4.35
CA LEU A 193 -13.60 13.11 4.02
C LEU A 193 -12.40 14.03 3.79
N SER A 194 -11.22 13.66 4.28
CA SER A 194 -10.01 14.49 4.17
C SER A 194 -9.21 14.24 2.89
N GLY A 195 -9.61 13.28 2.07
CA GLY A 195 -8.96 12.97 0.81
C GLY A 195 -9.09 11.52 0.38
N PHE A 196 -8.20 11.10 -0.53
CA PHE A 196 -8.26 9.77 -1.16
C PHE A 196 -6.88 9.16 -1.41
N ARG A 197 -6.79 7.85 -1.30
CA ARG A 197 -5.81 7.04 -2.03
C ARG A 197 -6.44 6.69 -3.37
N ILE A 198 -5.72 6.90 -4.48
CA ILE A 198 -6.29 6.78 -5.81
C ILE A 198 -5.69 5.56 -6.49
N ASP A 199 -6.57 4.58 -6.71
CA ASP A 199 -6.25 3.26 -7.24
C ASP A 199 -5.88 3.30 -8.72
N ALA A 200 -4.81 2.60 -9.10
CA ALA A 200 -4.39 2.35 -10.49
C ALA A 200 -4.52 3.57 -11.43
N ILE A 201 -4.23 4.76 -10.94
CA ILE A 201 -4.68 6.03 -11.55
C ILE A 201 -4.08 6.30 -12.93
N ILE A 202 -2.88 5.81 -13.23
CA ILE A 202 -2.30 6.00 -14.56
C ILE A 202 -3.03 5.21 -15.65
N ASN A 203 -3.74 4.16 -15.26
CA ASN A 203 -4.48 3.30 -16.19
C ASN A 203 -5.73 3.98 -16.79
N ILE A 204 -6.14 5.15 -16.30
CA ILE A 204 -7.29 5.88 -16.85
C ILE A 204 -7.08 6.32 -18.30
N LYS A 205 -5.82 6.53 -18.75
CA LYS A 205 -5.48 6.87 -20.13
C LYS A 205 -4.99 5.65 -20.89
N LYS A 206 -5.57 5.41 -22.04
CA LYS A 206 -5.31 4.25 -22.88
C LYS A 206 -5.00 4.66 -24.31
N ASN A 207 -4.18 3.87 -25.00
CA ASN A 207 -4.01 3.99 -26.43
C ASN A 207 -5.28 3.47 -27.13
N LEU A 208 -6.07 4.37 -27.70
CA LEU A 208 -7.39 4.07 -28.24
C LEU A 208 -7.37 3.31 -29.58
N ASP A 209 -6.22 3.22 -30.23
CA ASP A 209 -6.04 2.40 -31.44
C ASP A 209 -6.00 0.92 -31.09
N PHE A 210 -5.76 0.58 -29.85
CA PHE A 210 -5.65 -0.79 -29.32
C PHE A 210 -4.77 -1.69 -30.22
N PRO A 211 -3.49 -1.29 -30.48
CA PRO A 211 -2.60 -2.06 -31.33
C PRO A 211 -2.25 -3.40 -30.67
N ASP A 212 -2.02 -4.43 -31.48
CA ASP A 212 -1.40 -5.65 -30.96
C ASP A 212 0.07 -5.39 -30.62
N PHE A 213 0.55 -6.02 -29.54
CA PHE A 213 1.96 -6.02 -29.17
C PHE A 213 2.57 -7.42 -29.35
N GLU A 214 3.91 -7.48 -29.42
CA GLU A 214 4.60 -8.77 -29.40
C GLU A 214 4.24 -9.51 -28.11
N PRO A 215 3.79 -10.78 -28.21
CA PRO A 215 3.50 -11.60 -27.04
C PRO A 215 4.71 -11.71 -26.11
N ASP A 216 4.48 -11.64 -24.82
CA ASP A 216 5.53 -11.72 -23.79
C ASP A 216 5.41 -13.00 -22.92
N ALA A 217 4.47 -13.90 -23.27
CA ALA A 217 4.37 -15.22 -22.67
C ALA A 217 3.81 -16.26 -23.66
N GLU A 218 3.81 -17.54 -23.24
CA GLU A 218 3.38 -18.69 -24.07
C GLU A 218 1.88 -18.68 -24.41
N ASP A 219 1.06 -17.88 -23.72
CA ASP A 219 -0.36 -17.73 -23.97
C ASP A 219 -0.68 -16.89 -25.24
N GLY A 220 0.35 -16.35 -25.90
CA GLY A 220 0.21 -15.53 -27.11
C GLY A 220 -0.33 -14.11 -26.84
N LEU A 221 -0.42 -13.70 -25.59
CA LEU A 221 -0.87 -12.39 -25.17
C LEU A 221 0.33 -11.48 -24.78
N ALA A 222 0.07 -10.17 -24.75
CA ALA A 222 0.99 -9.15 -24.29
C ALA A 222 0.42 -8.46 -23.03
N ALA A 223 1.26 -8.12 -22.07
CA ALA A 223 0.83 -7.47 -20.83
C ALA A 223 0.10 -6.14 -21.12
N CYS A 224 -1.04 -5.92 -20.49
CA CYS A 224 -1.94 -4.79 -20.77
C CYS A 224 -1.33 -3.42 -20.43
N TYR A 225 -0.35 -3.35 -19.54
CA TYR A 225 0.31 -2.08 -19.20
C TYR A 225 0.97 -1.42 -20.43
N LYS A 226 1.37 -2.19 -21.45
CA LYS A 226 1.94 -1.66 -22.71
C LYS A 226 0.98 -0.73 -23.44
N MET A 227 -0.34 -0.98 -23.31
CA MET A 227 -1.37 -0.08 -23.85
C MET A 227 -1.37 1.28 -23.13
N VAL A 228 -1.13 1.29 -21.82
CA VAL A 228 -1.04 2.50 -21.00
C VAL A 228 0.26 3.25 -21.31
N GLU A 229 1.40 2.55 -21.32
CA GLU A 229 2.71 3.16 -21.63
C GLU A 229 2.80 3.76 -23.02
N SER A 230 2.02 3.24 -23.96
CA SER A 230 1.93 3.77 -25.34
C SER A 230 0.91 4.91 -25.49
N ALA A 231 0.20 5.29 -24.44
CA ALA A 231 -0.75 6.40 -24.43
C ALA A 231 -0.07 7.72 -24.04
N GLU A 232 -0.58 8.82 -24.56
CA GLU A 232 -0.14 10.18 -24.23
C GLU A 232 -1.30 10.98 -23.60
N GLY A 233 -0.99 11.98 -22.76
CA GLY A 233 -1.98 12.94 -22.24
C GLY A 233 -2.66 12.52 -20.94
N VAL A 234 -2.11 11.59 -20.15
CA VAL A 234 -2.65 11.26 -18.80
C VAL A 234 -2.59 12.48 -17.89
N GLY A 235 -1.54 13.30 -17.96
CA GLY A 235 -1.37 14.50 -17.15
C GLY A 235 -2.51 15.52 -17.32
N GLU A 236 -3.08 15.66 -18.53
CA GLU A 236 -4.22 16.55 -18.79
C GLU A 236 -5.47 16.10 -18.01
N LEU A 237 -5.75 14.80 -18.01
CA LEU A 237 -6.87 14.22 -17.25
C LEU A 237 -6.66 14.35 -15.74
N LEU A 238 -5.44 14.15 -15.27
CA LEU A 238 -5.09 14.30 -13.84
C LEU A 238 -5.20 15.76 -13.39
N GLU A 239 -4.78 16.72 -14.22
CA GLU A 239 -4.93 18.14 -13.91
C GLU A 239 -6.41 18.57 -13.90
N GLU A 240 -7.23 18.06 -14.84
CA GLU A 240 -8.67 18.28 -14.88
C GLU A 240 -9.32 17.71 -13.59
N LEU A 241 -8.99 16.46 -13.23
CA LEU A 241 -9.46 15.82 -12.00
C LEU A 241 -9.11 16.65 -10.76
N LYS A 242 -7.84 17.02 -10.59
CA LYS A 242 -7.35 17.82 -9.46
C LYS A 242 -8.10 19.15 -9.34
N ASN A 243 -8.24 19.88 -10.45
CA ASN A 243 -8.86 21.21 -10.45
C ASN A 243 -10.36 21.17 -10.18
N ASN A 244 -11.05 20.08 -10.60
CA ASN A 244 -12.49 19.92 -10.39
C ASN A 244 -12.85 19.33 -9.03
N THR A 245 -11.89 18.72 -8.32
CA THR A 245 -12.13 18.01 -7.05
C THR A 245 -11.16 18.46 -5.95
N PHE A 246 -10.05 17.80 -5.78
CA PHE A 246 -9.14 17.82 -4.62
C PHE A 246 -8.66 19.22 -4.23
N LYS A 247 -8.37 20.06 -5.21
CA LYS A 247 -7.88 21.43 -5.00
C LYS A 247 -8.88 22.32 -4.27
N LYS A 248 -10.19 22.08 -4.48
CA LYS A 248 -11.26 22.86 -3.85
C LYS A 248 -11.34 22.64 -2.33
N TYR A 249 -10.87 21.49 -1.86
CA TYR A 249 -11.01 21.03 -0.48
C TYR A 249 -9.68 20.98 0.28
N ASP A 250 -8.55 21.35 -0.36
CA ASP A 250 -7.20 21.08 0.19
C ASP A 250 -7.06 19.61 0.64
N ALA A 251 -7.60 18.69 -0.18
CA ALA A 251 -7.68 17.29 0.13
C ALA A 251 -6.30 16.62 0.02
N PHE A 252 -6.01 15.70 0.95
CA PHE A 252 -4.81 14.88 0.87
C PHE A 252 -5.01 13.73 -0.11
N THR A 253 -4.15 13.61 -1.09
CA THR A 253 -4.23 12.58 -2.13
C THR A 253 -2.96 11.76 -2.22
N VAL A 254 -3.13 10.44 -2.33
CA VAL A 254 -2.02 9.49 -2.54
C VAL A 254 -2.27 8.72 -3.82
N GLY A 255 -1.50 8.99 -4.86
CA GLY A 255 -1.61 8.27 -6.14
C GLY A 255 -0.92 6.91 -6.07
N GLU A 256 -1.57 5.88 -6.58
CA GLU A 256 -0.93 4.62 -6.92
C GLU A 256 -0.40 4.69 -8.34
N VAL A 257 0.89 4.90 -8.47
CA VAL A 257 1.58 5.11 -9.75
C VAL A 257 2.69 4.08 -9.89
N PHE A 258 2.52 3.18 -10.86
CA PHE A 258 3.53 2.20 -11.24
C PHE A 258 4.26 2.62 -12.53
N ASN A 259 5.44 2.05 -12.78
CA ASN A 259 6.22 2.23 -14.01
C ASN A 259 6.54 3.70 -14.37
N MET A 260 6.50 4.59 -13.38
CA MET A 260 6.85 5.99 -13.54
C MET A 260 8.35 6.14 -13.82
N LYS A 261 8.68 6.93 -14.84
CA LYS A 261 10.07 7.32 -15.09
C LYS A 261 10.50 8.41 -14.10
N PRO A 262 11.78 8.45 -13.69
CA PRO A 262 12.27 9.46 -12.75
C PRO A 262 11.99 10.91 -13.18
N GLU A 263 12.04 11.20 -14.48
CA GLU A 263 11.74 12.52 -15.04
C GLU A 263 10.27 12.93 -14.94
N GLU A 264 9.36 11.97 -14.80
CA GLU A 264 7.91 12.20 -14.65
C GLU A 264 7.52 12.54 -13.19
N LEU A 265 8.37 12.25 -12.22
CA LEU A 265 8.08 12.47 -10.80
C LEU A 265 7.55 13.89 -10.48
N PRO A 266 8.09 14.98 -11.07
CA PRO A 266 7.57 16.33 -10.82
C PRO A 266 6.13 16.58 -11.29
N GLU A 267 5.61 15.77 -12.21
CA GLU A 267 4.21 15.85 -12.64
C GLU A 267 3.27 15.27 -11.59
N PHE A 268 3.72 14.28 -10.85
CA PHE A 268 2.90 13.59 -9.85
C PHE A 268 2.92 14.26 -8.49
N ILE A 269 4.09 14.74 -8.02
CA ILE A 269 4.26 15.30 -6.68
C ILE A 269 4.94 16.67 -6.71
N GLY A 270 4.87 17.39 -5.60
CA GLY A 270 5.47 18.71 -5.46
C GLY A 270 4.44 19.82 -5.54
N GLU A 271 4.93 21.07 -5.69
CA GLU A 271 4.09 22.27 -5.61
C GLU A 271 2.98 22.29 -6.68
N ASN A 272 3.28 21.81 -7.88
CA ASN A 272 2.34 21.75 -9.00
C ASN A 272 1.90 20.31 -9.32
N GLY A 273 2.33 19.32 -8.55
CA GLY A 273 2.01 17.92 -8.78
C GLY A 273 0.51 17.63 -8.78
N HIS A 274 0.11 16.59 -9.48
CA HIS A 274 -1.30 16.17 -9.57
C HIS A 274 -1.83 15.64 -8.25
N PHE A 275 -0.95 15.08 -7.40
CA PHE A 275 -1.27 14.50 -6.09
C PHE A 275 -0.46 15.17 -4.98
N SER A 276 -0.93 15.03 -3.75
CA SER A 276 -0.15 15.40 -2.57
C SER A 276 1.11 14.57 -2.44
N THR A 277 0.98 13.27 -2.71
CA THR A 277 2.07 12.29 -2.71
C THR A 277 1.71 11.08 -3.59
N ILE A 278 2.69 10.22 -3.83
CA ILE A 278 2.51 8.89 -4.43
C ILE A 278 3.20 7.86 -3.53
N PHE A 279 2.78 6.60 -3.61
CA PHE A 279 3.47 5.52 -2.91
C PHE A 279 4.89 5.30 -3.45
N ASP A 280 5.82 5.01 -2.55
CA ASP A 280 7.17 4.61 -2.91
C ASP A 280 7.24 3.08 -3.02
N PHE A 281 7.07 2.57 -4.25
CA PHE A 281 7.13 1.14 -4.56
C PHE A 281 8.53 0.66 -4.98
N CYS A 282 9.57 1.47 -4.80
CA CYS A 282 10.92 1.14 -5.25
C CYS A 282 11.46 -0.19 -4.67
N ALA A 283 11.04 -0.56 -3.45
CA ALA A 283 11.41 -1.84 -2.84
C ALA A 283 10.51 -3.00 -3.28
N GLN A 284 9.23 -2.74 -3.51
CA GLN A 284 8.24 -3.74 -3.90
C GLN A 284 8.53 -4.30 -5.30
N CYS A 285 8.84 -3.44 -6.26
CA CYS A 285 9.16 -3.83 -7.63
C CYS A 285 10.44 -4.70 -7.76
N LEU A 286 11.31 -4.74 -6.74
CA LEU A 286 12.52 -5.56 -6.76
C LEU A 286 12.26 -7.08 -6.75
N SER A 287 11.06 -7.52 -6.44
CA SER A 287 10.68 -8.94 -6.43
C SER A 287 9.67 -9.30 -7.52
N ASP A 288 9.49 -8.44 -8.52
CA ASP A 288 8.66 -8.78 -9.68
C ASP A 288 9.40 -9.82 -10.53
N GLY A 289 8.75 -10.96 -10.77
CA GLY A 289 9.27 -12.02 -11.64
C GLY A 289 8.96 -11.68 -13.10
N GLU A 290 9.79 -12.15 -14.01
CA GLU A 290 9.60 -11.93 -15.45
C GLU A 290 8.32 -12.62 -15.97
N HIS A 291 7.99 -13.80 -15.41
CA HIS A 291 6.86 -14.62 -15.86
C HIS A 291 5.80 -14.83 -14.78
N GLY A 292 6.04 -14.36 -13.54
CA GLY A 292 5.11 -14.46 -12.42
C GLY A 292 5.79 -14.66 -11.07
N TRP A 293 4.98 -15.02 -10.07
CA TRP A 293 5.49 -15.17 -8.71
C TRP A 293 6.45 -16.35 -8.51
N TYR A 294 6.40 -17.33 -9.41
CA TYR A 294 7.25 -18.53 -9.30
C TYR A 294 8.71 -18.28 -9.65
N ASP A 295 8.99 -17.28 -10.47
CA ASP A 295 10.34 -16.85 -10.82
C ASP A 295 10.77 -15.53 -10.16
N ALA A 296 9.91 -15.00 -9.24
CA ALA A 296 10.20 -13.80 -8.47
C ALA A 296 11.59 -13.89 -7.78
N PRO A 297 12.49 -12.93 -8.03
CA PRO A 297 13.82 -12.95 -7.45
C PRO A 297 13.78 -12.76 -5.94
N LYS A 298 14.78 -13.30 -5.24
CA LYS A 298 15.02 -12.91 -3.85
C LYS A 298 15.67 -11.53 -3.84
N ILE A 299 15.07 -10.62 -3.08
CA ILE A 299 15.64 -9.29 -2.90
C ILE A 299 16.94 -9.43 -2.10
N ASP A 300 18.06 -8.99 -2.68
CA ASP A 300 19.29 -8.85 -1.95
C ASP A 300 19.33 -7.52 -1.19
N PHE A 301 20.03 -7.50 -0.09
CA PHE A 301 20.07 -6.35 0.81
C PHE A 301 20.63 -5.08 0.16
N ASP A 302 21.70 -5.19 -0.63
CA ASP A 302 22.34 -4.03 -1.24
C ASP A 302 21.48 -3.39 -2.31
N THR A 303 20.80 -4.21 -3.11
CA THR A 303 19.82 -3.74 -4.10
C THR A 303 18.65 -3.05 -3.41
N TRP A 304 18.10 -3.64 -2.35
CA TRP A 304 17.04 -3.03 -1.54
C TRP A 304 17.46 -1.69 -0.92
N ARG A 305 18.64 -1.65 -0.29
CA ARG A 305 19.20 -0.44 0.32
C ARG A 305 19.36 0.69 -0.71
N LYS A 306 19.96 0.37 -1.86
CA LYS A 306 20.19 1.33 -2.96
C LYS A 306 18.87 1.87 -3.53
N ALA A 307 17.86 1.02 -3.68
CA ALA A 307 16.55 1.45 -4.16
C ALA A 307 15.90 2.47 -3.21
N ILE A 308 15.87 2.15 -1.91
CA ILE A 308 15.31 3.05 -0.88
C ILE A 308 16.05 4.39 -0.83
N LEU A 309 17.38 4.35 -0.71
CA LEU A 309 18.18 5.58 -0.58
C LEU A 309 18.17 6.39 -1.89
N GLY A 310 18.19 5.73 -3.04
CA GLY A 310 18.05 6.38 -4.35
C GLY A 310 16.73 7.10 -4.49
N SER A 311 15.62 6.45 -4.13
CA SER A 311 14.29 7.08 -4.14
C SER A 311 14.20 8.32 -3.23
N GLN A 312 14.86 8.30 -2.07
CA GLN A 312 14.92 9.46 -1.18
C GLN A 312 15.65 10.65 -1.83
N LEU A 313 16.79 10.39 -2.50
CA LEU A 313 17.58 11.44 -3.17
C LEU A 313 16.84 12.04 -4.38
N GLU A 314 16.16 11.22 -5.17
CA GLU A 314 15.34 11.66 -6.30
C GLU A 314 14.18 12.55 -5.85
N THR A 315 13.51 12.14 -4.77
CA THR A 315 12.31 12.79 -4.27
C THR A 315 12.58 14.13 -3.58
N GLU A 316 13.77 14.30 -2.98
CA GLU A 316 14.13 15.47 -2.15
C GLU A 316 13.88 16.82 -2.85
N LYS A 317 14.08 16.88 -4.15
CA LYS A 317 13.95 18.09 -4.96
C LYS A 317 12.50 18.53 -5.18
N TYR A 318 11.56 17.58 -5.17
CA TYR A 318 10.21 17.79 -5.67
C TYR A 318 9.17 17.80 -4.56
N GLY A 319 9.24 16.86 -3.62
CA GLY A 319 8.18 16.72 -2.62
C GLY A 319 8.45 15.61 -1.62
N PHE A 320 7.39 14.87 -1.32
CA PHE A 320 7.38 13.74 -0.43
C PHE A 320 6.75 12.53 -1.14
N LYS A 321 7.29 11.34 -0.89
CA LYS A 321 6.61 10.07 -1.20
C LYS A 321 5.97 9.50 0.07
N ALA A 322 4.95 8.68 -0.11
CA ALA A 322 4.35 7.87 0.94
C ALA A 322 5.22 6.62 1.12
N ASN A 323 5.94 6.57 2.26
CA ASN A 323 6.84 5.46 2.58
C ASN A 323 6.03 4.28 3.09
N ILE A 324 6.13 3.12 2.45
CA ILE A 324 5.46 1.88 2.85
C ILE A 324 6.45 0.72 2.97
N ILE A 325 6.16 -0.20 3.88
CA ILE A 325 6.82 -1.52 3.96
C ILE A 325 5.90 -2.58 3.36
N GLU A 326 4.62 -2.49 3.64
CA GLU A 326 3.58 -3.42 3.24
C GLU A 326 2.23 -2.72 3.11
N ASN A 327 1.32 -3.31 2.35
CA ASN A 327 -0.07 -2.91 2.23
C ASN A 327 -0.94 -4.17 2.00
N HIS A 328 -2.20 -3.99 1.63
CA HIS A 328 -3.15 -5.08 1.37
C HIS A 328 -2.91 -5.86 0.06
N ASP A 329 -2.03 -5.36 -0.82
CA ASP A 329 -1.68 -5.99 -2.11
C ASP A 329 -0.28 -6.63 -2.10
N GLU A 330 0.40 -6.58 -0.97
CA GLU A 330 1.75 -7.08 -0.80
C GLU A 330 1.82 -8.16 0.29
N PRO A 331 2.78 -9.09 0.24
CA PRO A 331 3.04 -9.94 1.39
C PRO A 331 3.55 -9.11 2.58
N ARG A 332 3.51 -9.68 3.80
CA ARG A 332 4.01 -9.01 5.00
C ARG A 332 5.47 -8.63 4.86
N GLY A 333 5.80 -7.36 5.11
CA GLY A 333 7.13 -6.81 4.91
C GLY A 333 8.21 -7.49 5.74
N ALA A 334 7.90 -7.89 6.98
CA ALA A 334 8.81 -8.66 7.82
C ALA A 334 9.21 -10.00 7.19
N SER A 335 8.30 -10.66 6.46
CA SER A 335 8.56 -11.91 5.76
C SER A 335 9.28 -11.71 4.43
N ARG A 336 9.09 -10.56 3.78
CA ARG A 336 9.65 -10.23 2.45
C ARG A 336 11.04 -9.65 2.53
N PHE A 337 11.27 -8.63 3.38
CA PHE A 337 12.48 -7.82 3.38
C PHE A 337 13.52 -8.26 4.43
N LEU A 338 13.10 -8.97 5.47
CA LEU A 338 14.03 -9.41 6.50
C LEU A 338 14.65 -10.78 6.15
N PRO A 339 15.98 -10.93 6.27
CA PRO A 339 16.59 -12.25 6.20
C PRO A 339 16.08 -13.13 7.35
N LYS A 340 16.11 -14.46 7.18
CA LYS A 340 15.52 -15.40 8.15
C LYS A 340 15.97 -15.19 9.59
N HIS A 341 17.25 -14.85 9.82
CA HIS A 341 17.76 -14.62 11.18
C HIS A 341 17.18 -13.35 11.83
N ALA A 342 16.69 -12.41 11.01
CA ALA A 342 16.11 -11.15 11.45
C ALA A 342 14.56 -11.15 11.47
N GLN A 343 13.89 -12.25 11.10
CA GLN A 343 12.43 -12.39 11.20
C GLN A 343 11.99 -12.62 12.65
N ASN A 344 12.36 -11.70 13.52
CA ASN A 344 12.12 -11.70 14.96
C ASN A 344 11.79 -10.27 15.44
N PRO A 345 11.36 -10.07 16.70
CA PRO A 345 10.97 -8.73 17.18
C PRO A 345 12.04 -7.65 17.01
N ALA A 346 13.33 -7.96 17.14
CA ALA A 346 14.40 -6.98 16.96
C ALA A 346 14.52 -6.53 15.50
N GLY A 347 14.52 -7.48 14.56
CA GLY A 347 14.56 -7.17 13.12
C GLY A 347 13.31 -6.42 12.65
N ILE A 348 12.12 -6.74 13.18
CA ILE A 348 10.87 -6.05 12.83
C ILE A 348 10.93 -4.58 13.30
N LYS A 349 11.38 -4.32 14.51
CA LYS A 349 11.62 -2.96 15.04
C LYS A 349 12.65 -2.22 14.17
N MET A 350 13.73 -2.89 13.78
CA MET A 350 14.77 -2.36 12.91
C MET A 350 14.20 -1.93 11.55
N LEU A 351 13.44 -2.80 10.88
CA LEU A 351 12.80 -2.50 9.59
C LEU A 351 11.82 -1.32 9.71
N GLY A 352 10.99 -1.30 10.77
CA GLY A 352 10.09 -0.19 11.05
C GLY A 352 10.84 1.14 11.24
N THR A 353 11.95 1.12 11.97
CA THR A 353 12.74 2.33 12.25
C THR A 353 13.30 2.93 10.97
N VAL A 354 13.95 2.12 10.14
CA VAL A 354 14.56 2.63 8.90
C VAL A 354 13.53 3.15 7.90
N SER A 355 12.30 2.67 7.95
CA SER A 355 11.22 3.16 7.08
C SER A 355 10.52 4.40 7.64
N VAL A 356 10.10 4.37 8.90
CA VAL A 356 9.31 5.46 9.53
C VAL A 356 10.11 6.77 9.63
N LEU A 357 11.43 6.71 9.78
CA LEU A 357 12.28 7.90 9.90
C LEU A 357 12.83 8.44 8.56
N LEU A 358 12.53 7.81 7.43
CA LEU A 358 12.78 8.39 6.10
C LEU A 358 12.03 9.72 5.93
N ARG A 359 12.50 10.53 4.98
CA ARG A 359 11.78 11.73 4.54
C ARG A 359 10.57 11.30 3.72
N GLY A 360 9.38 11.82 4.04
CA GLY A 360 8.12 11.43 3.42
C GLY A 360 7.03 11.18 4.45
N ILE A 361 5.88 10.71 4.01
CA ILE A 361 4.74 10.38 4.86
C ILE A 361 4.77 8.87 5.13
N PRO A 362 5.06 8.42 6.37
CA PRO A 362 5.03 7.00 6.68
C PRO A 362 3.60 6.48 6.71
N PHE A 363 3.37 5.38 6.00
CA PHE A 363 2.14 4.60 6.05
C PHE A 363 2.43 3.29 6.78
N ILE A 364 1.71 3.03 7.85
CA ILE A 364 1.77 1.79 8.62
C ILE A 364 0.55 0.97 8.23
N TYR A 365 0.74 -0.27 7.83
CA TYR A 365 -0.36 -1.18 7.53
C TYR A 365 -0.82 -1.92 8.78
N GLN A 366 -2.13 -2.19 8.92
CA GLN A 366 -2.68 -2.93 10.06
C GLN A 366 -1.90 -4.23 10.34
N GLY A 367 -1.44 -4.39 11.56
CA GLY A 367 -0.65 -5.53 12.02
C GLY A 367 0.86 -5.39 11.84
N GLN A 368 1.34 -4.41 11.07
CA GLN A 368 2.76 -4.10 10.96
C GLN A 368 3.35 -3.69 12.32
N GLU A 369 2.60 -2.90 13.08
CA GLU A 369 2.99 -2.38 14.40
C GLU A 369 3.11 -3.44 15.50
N ILE A 370 2.55 -4.62 15.26
CA ILE A 370 2.71 -5.79 16.16
C ILE A 370 3.61 -6.87 15.56
N GLY A 371 4.09 -6.67 14.32
CA GLY A 371 4.99 -7.59 13.65
C GLY A 371 4.30 -8.82 13.07
N MET A 372 3.09 -8.68 12.52
CA MET A 372 2.45 -9.77 11.76
C MET A 372 3.33 -10.21 10.60
N GLN A 373 3.28 -11.49 10.28
CA GLN A 373 4.09 -12.17 9.25
C GLN A 373 3.18 -12.93 8.30
N ASN A 374 3.75 -13.41 7.17
CA ASN A 374 3.03 -14.29 6.26
C ASN A 374 2.47 -15.50 6.99
N ALA A 375 1.27 -15.92 6.61
CA ALA A 375 0.64 -17.12 7.12
C ALA A 375 1.21 -18.39 6.47
N LYS A 376 1.02 -19.54 7.11
CA LYS A 376 1.30 -20.83 6.52
C LYS A 376 0.05 -21.32 5.77
N TRP A 377 0.22 -21.63 4.49
CA TRP A 377 -0.83 -22.12 3.61
C TRP A 377 -0.56 -23.58 3.23
N ASN A 378 -1.58 -24.43 3.32
CA ASN A 378 -1.44 -25.87 3.08
C ASN A 378 -2.06 -26.31 1.74
N SER A 379 -2.95 -25.50 1.17
CA SER A 379 -3.65 -25.75 -0.08
C SER A 379 -3.97 -24.45 -0.80
N ILE A 380 -4.06 -24.49 -2.13
CA ILE A 380 -4.56 -23.36 -2.93
C ILE A 380 -6.01 -23.00 -2.58
N ASP A 381 -6.80 -23.94 -2.09
CA ASP A 381 -8.20 -23.75 -1.72
C ASP A 381 -8.38 -22.90 -0.44
N GLU A 382 -7.30 -22.69 0.34
CA GLU A 382 -7.32 -21.82 1.52
C GLU A 382 -7.23 -20.33 1.15
N TYR A 383 -6.84 -20.00 -0.10
CA TYR A 383 -6.75 -18.63 -0.57
C TYR A 383 -8.07 -18.13 -1.14
N ASP A 384 -8.37 -16.89 -0.88
CA ASP A 384 -9.50 -16.18 -1.50
C ASP A 384 -9.06 -15.36 -2.72
N ASP A 385 -7.87 -14.79 -2.68
CA ASP A 385 -7.31 -13.92 -3.70
C ASP A 385 -7.30 -14.53 -5.12
N ILE A 386 -7.94 -13.81 -6.05
CA ILE A 386 -8.02 -14.22 -7.47
C ILE A 386 -6.65 -14.23 -8.16
N SER A 387 -5.79 -13.25 -7.83
CA SER A 387 -4.43 -13.19 -8.36
C SER A 387 -3.60 -14.40 -7.93
N THR A 388 -3.70 -14.82 -6.66
CA THR A 388 -3.02 -16.02 -6.15
C THR A 388 -3.43 -17.27 -6.90
N LYS A 389 -4.73 -17.43 -7.18
CA LYS A 389 -5.25 -18.58 -7.93
C LYS A 389 -4.77 -18.59 -9.38
N ASP A 390 -4.63 -17.43 -10.00
CA ASP A 390 -4.09 -17.28 -11.34
C ASP A 390 -2.59 -17.60 -11.39
N GLN A 391 -1.81 -17.01 -10.49
CA GLN A 391 -0.37 -17.26 -10.38
C GLN A 391 -0.04 -18.73 -10.06
N TYR A 392 -0.88 -19.41 -9.28
CA TYR A 392 -0.75 -20.85 -9.06
C TYR A 392 -0.91 -21.64 -10.37
N LYS A 393 -1.91 -21.30 -11.20
CA LYS A 393 -2.12 -21.94 -12.51
C LYS A 393 -0.96 -21.65 -13.46
N ALA A 394 -0.47 -20.43 -13.50
CA ALA A 394 0.68 -20.04 -14.31
C ALA A 394 1.94 -20.84 -13.92
N ALA A 395 2.21 -21.01 -12.64
CA ALA A 395 3.31 -21.82 -12.15
C ALA A 395 3.20 -23.30 -12.59
N LEU A 396 1.99 -23.88 -12.51
CA LEU A 396 1.76 -25.25 -12.97
C LEU A 396 1.91 -25.37 -14.50
N ALA A 397 1.43 -24.39 -15.26
CA ALA A 397 1.60 -24.35 -16.72
C ALA A 397 3.08 -24.25 -17.12
N ALA A 398 3.90 -23.52 -16.34
CA ALA A 398 5.35 -23.47 -16.48
C ALA A 398 6.09 -24.76 -16.04
N GLY A 399 5.35 -25.82 -15.65
CA GLY A 399 5.90 -27.14 -15.31
C GLY A 399 6.36 -27.33 -13.86
N LEU A 400 6.04 -26.39 -12.95
CA LEU A 400 6.34 -26.54 -11.53
C LEU A 400 5.45 -27.60 -10.88
N SER A 401 5.94 -28.28 -9.83
CA SER A 401 5.10 -29.14 -9.01
C SER A 401 4.07 -28.33 -8.21
N LYS A 402 3.00 -28.98 -7.75
CA LYS A 402 1.98 -28.35 -6.89
C LYS A 402 2.59 -27.73 -5.63
N GLU A 403 3.57 -28.39 -5.03
CA GLU A 403 4.29 -27.92 -3.84
C GLU A 403 5.12 -26.67 -4.15
N GLN A 404 5.81 -26.64 -5.30
CA GLN A 404 6.58 -25.48 -5.74
C GLN A 404 5.69 -24.29 -6.06
N ALA A 405 4.57 -24.52 -6.77
CA ALA A 405 3.59 -23.50 -7.08
C ALA A 405 2.95 -22.93 -5.79
N LEU A 406 2.56 -23.80 -4.85
CA LEU A 406 2.02 -23.37 -3.55
C LEU A 406 3.06 -22.58 -2.72
N ALA A 407 4.33 -23.00 -2.76
CA ALA A 407 5.40 -22.28 -2.07
C ALA A 407 5.63 -20.86 -2.64
N ALA A 408 5.50 -20.69 -3.97
CA ALA A 408 5.55 -19.38 -4.61
C ALA A 408 4.38 -18.49 -4.15
N CYS A 409 3.16 -19.02 -4.19
CA CYS A 409 1.97 -18.34 -3.66
C CYS A 409 2.13 -17.97 -2.18
N GLY A 410 2.65 -18.87 -1.35
CA GLY A 410 2.89 -18.62 0.07
C GLY A 410 3.85 -17.46 0.35
N ARG A 411 4.79 -17.20 -0.57
CA ARG A 411 5.69 -16.04 -0.45
C ARG A 411 5.03 -14.73 -0.87
N MET A 412 4.25 -14.74 -1.96
CA MET A 412 3.88 -13.53 -2.69
C MET A 412 2.40 -13.14 -2.58
N SER A 413 1.53 -14.07 -2.12
CA SER A 413 0.09 -13.83 -2.06
C SER A 413 -0.28 -12.61 -1.23
N ARG A 414 -1.22 -11.82 -1.77
CA ARG A 414 -1.90 -10.71 -1.08
C ARG A 414 -2.63 -11.16 0.18
N ASP A 415 -3.14 -12.39 0.22
CA ASP A 415 -3.85 -12.94 1.38
C ASP A 415 -2.98 -13.03 2.64
N ASN A 416 -1.66 -13.01 2.50
CA ASN A 416 -0.76 -12.90 3.66
C ASN A 416 -1.00 -11.63 4.47
N ALA A 417 -1.24 -10.50 3.80
CA ALA A 417 -1.56 -9.23 4.43
C ALA A 417 -3.05 -9.13 4.81
N ARG A 418 -3.93 -9.93 4.18
CA ARG A 418 -5.39 -9.90 4.37
C ARG A 418 -5.88 -10.83 5.48
N THR A 419 -4.98 -11.62 6.11
CA THR A 419 -5.34 -12.39 7.32
C THR A 419 -5.86 -11.45 8.40
N PRO A 420 -6.88 -11.89 9.21
CA PRO A 420 -7.44 -11.08 10.28
C PRO A 420 -6.42 -10.50 11.25
N MET A 421 -6.65 -9.28 11.68
CA MET A 421 -5.85 -8.59 12.71
C MET A 421 -5.83 -9.39 14.02
N GLN A 422 -4.67 -9.47 14.64
CA GLN A 422 -4.43 -10.28 15.84
C GLN A 422 -4.56 -9.41 17.12
N TRP A 423 -5.80 -9.29 17.63
CA TRP A 423 -6.10 -8.46 18.79
C TRP A 423 -5.75 -9.12 20.13
N SER A 424 -5.96 -10.44 20.24
CA SER A 424 -5.69 -11.19 21.47
C SER A 424 -5.32 -12.64 21.19
N ASP A 425 -5.01 -13.41 22.24
CA ASP A 425 -4.79 -14.85 22.22
C ASP A 425 -6.10 -15.68 22.32
N GLU A 426 -7.25 -15.01 22.30
CA GLU A 426 -8.56 -15.66 22.29
C GLU A 426 -8.86 -16.31 20.93
N ALA A 427 -9.97 -17.04 20.85
CA ALA A 427 -10.41 -17.67 19.61
C ALA A 427 -10.46 -16.66 18.47
N ASN A 428 -10.07 -17.09 17.26
CA ASN A 428 -9.99 -16.24 16.07
C ASN A 428 -9.16 -14.96 16.27
N ALA A 429 -8.15 -15.01 17.14
CA ALA A 429 -7.30 -13.87 17.49
C ALA A 429 -8.04 -12.67 18.10
N GLY A 430 -9.24 -12.86 18.64
CA GLY A 430 -10.11 -11.77 19.09
C GLY A 430 -10.67 -10.89 17.97
N PHE A 431 -10.56 -11.33 16.72
CA PHE A 431 -11.08 -10.63 15.57
C PHE A 431 -12.60 -10.79 15.42
N THR A 432 -13.11 -12.01 15.61
CA THR A 432 -14.54 -12.35 15.45
C THR A 432 -14.96 -13.47 16.39
N THR A 433 -16.23 -13.52 16.73
CA THR A 433 -16.87 -14.66 17.43
C THR A 433 -17.39 -15.74 16.48
N ALA A 434 -17.47 -15.45 15.18
CA ALA A 434 -17.89 -16.38 14.12
C ALA A 434 -16.68 -17.03 13.42
N LYS A 435 -16.95 -17.73 12.31
CA LYS A 435 -15.89 -18.19 11.41
C LYS A 435 -15.35 -17.00 10.62
N PRO A 436 -14.06 -16.67 10.70
CA PRO A 436 -13.48 -15.59 9.89
C PRO A 436 -13.63 -15.87 8.38
N TRP A 437 -13.83 -14.82 7.58
CA TRP A 437 -13.91 -14.90 6.12
C TRP A 437 -12.62 -15.47 5.50
N LEU A 438 -11.46 -15.14 6.09
CA LEU A 438 -10.16 -15.70 5.77
C LEU A 438 -9.53 -16.25 7.05
N LYS A 439 -8.68 -17.27 6.94
CA LYS A 439 -8.09 -17.90 8.11
C LYS A 439 -7.21 -16.94 8.91
N VAL A 440 -7.22 -17.08 10.22
CA VAL A 440 -6.30 -16.40 11.14
C VAL A 440 -4.92 -17.03 11.04
N ASN A 441 -3.85 -16.23 11.10
CA ASN A 441 -2.49 -16.75 11.20
C ASN A 441 -2.28 -17.45 12.55
N GLU A 442 -1.79 -18.68 12.52
CA GLU A 442 -1.64 -19.55 13.70
C GLU A 442 -0.74 -18.94 14.79
N ASN A 443 0.12 -17.98 14.45
CA ASN A 443 1.03 -17.32 15.41
C ASN A 443 0.35 -16.28 16.31
N TYR A 444 -0.97 -16.06 16.19
CA TYR A 444 -1.69 -15.04 16.96
C TYR A 444 -1.59 -15.21 18.48
N LYS A 445 -1.35 -16.43 18.97
CA LYS A 445 -1.15 -16.68 20.39
C LYS A 445 0.12 -16.03 20.96
N ALA A 446 1.14 -15.87 20.10
CA ALA A 446 2.41 -15.23 20.45
C ALA A 446 2.48 -13.77 20.00
N ILE A 447 1.85 -13.45 18.87
CA ILE A 447 1.86 -12.12 18.25
C ILE A 447 0.44 -11.57 18.30
N ASN A 448 0.14 -10.71 19.25
CA ASN A 448 -1.16 -10.04 19.34
C ASN A 448 -1.06 -8.73 20.15
N VAL A 449 -2.03 -7.85 19.94
CA VAL A 449 -2.10 -6.53 20.58
C VAL A 449 -2.15 -6.64 22.09
N ALA A 450 -3.07 -7.46 22.65
CA ALA A 450 -3.32 -7.53 24.08
C ALA A 450 -2.10 -7.97 24.90
N ALA A 451 -1.29 -8.88 24.36
CA ALA A 451 -0.04 -9.30 25.00
C ALA A 451 1.03 -8.19 24.88
N GLN A 452 1.12 -7.56 23.70
CA GLN A 452 2.15 -6.55 23.44
C GLN A 452 1.91 -5.23 24.16
N GLU A 453 0.66 -4.85 24.43
CA GLU A 453 0.36 -3.67 25.24
C GLU A 453 0.93 -3.74 26.65
N LYS A 454 1.01 -4.94 27.21
CA LYS A 454 1.52 -5.20 28.57
C LYS A 454 3.05 -5.27 28.64
N ASP A 455 3.73 -5.44 27.51
CA ASP A 455 5.18 -5.57 27.45
C ASP A 455 5.81 -4.27 26.92
N PRO A 456 6.49 -3.46 27.77
CA PRO A 456 7.17 -2.23 27.33
C PRO A 456 8.24 -2.47 26.26
N SER A 457 8.78 -3.69 26.15
CA SER A 457 9.78 -4.08 25.18
C SER A 457 9.20 -4.61 23.87
N SER A 458 7.87 -4.72 23.74
CA SER A 458 7.18 -5.25 22.57
C SER A 458 7.42 -4.43 21.28
N VAL A 459 7.08 -5.00 20.13
CA VAL A 459 7.10 -4.30 18.83
C VAL A 459 6.12 -3.13 18.85
N LEU A 460 4.90 -3.32 19.38
CA LEU A 460 3.86 -2.29 19.47
C LEU A 460 4.34 -1.07 20.29
N ASN A 461 4.85 -1.31 21.49
CA ASN A 461 5.32 -0.22 22.34
C ASN A 461 6.59 0.44 21.79
N TYR A 462 7.38 -0.29 21.03
CA TYR A 462 8.48 0.30 20.26
C TYR A 462 7.98 1.23 19.15
N TYR A 463 6.98 0.81 18.35
CA TYR A 463 6.36 1.66 17.32
C TYR A 463 5.76 2.93 17.91
N ARG A 464 5.11 2.86 19.09
CA ARG A 464 4.62 4.04 19.80
C ARG A 464 5.75 5.03 20.11
N ARG A 465 6.89 4.55 20.60
CA ARG A 465 8.08 5.40 20.85
C ARG A 465 8.70 5.94 19.57
N LEU A 466 8.76 5.15 18.51
CA LEU A 466 9.29 5.53 17.20
C LEU A 466 8.46 6.65 16.58
N VAL A 467 7.13 6.51 16.55
CA VAL A 467 6.22 7.54 16.04
C VAL A 467 6.27 8.80 16.92
N ALA A 468 6.31 8.63 18.25
CA ALA A 468 6.45 9.75 19.19
C ALA A 468 7.76 10.52 18.98
N LEU A 469 8.88 9.83 18.72
CA LEU A 469 10.16 10.47 18.37
C LEU A 469 10.03 11.29 17.09
N ARG A 470 9.47 10.72 16.01
CA ARG A 470 9.26 11.41 14.74
C ARG A 470 8.43 12.69 14.91
N LYS A 471 7.40 12.66 15.74
CA LYS A 471 6.43 13.75 15.97
C LYS A 471 6.79 14.68 17.12
N SER A 472 7.90 14.42 17.84
CA SER A 472 8.29 15.24 18.99
C SER A 472 8.61 16.66 18.57
N ASP A 473 8.29 17.66 19.41
CA ASP A 473 8.55 19.07 19.14
C ASP A 473 10.03 19.35 18.84
N GLU A 474 10.93 18.57 19.43
CA GLU A 474 12.37 18.69 19.21
C GLU A 474 12.80 18.22 17.81
N PHE A 475 12.14 17.19 17.23
CA PHE A 475 12.63 16.52 16.02
C PHE A 475 11.64 16.51 14.85
N LYS A 476 10.37 16.90 15.01
CA LYS A 476 9.38 16.82 13.92
C LYS A 476 9.78 17.61 12.68
N GLU A 477 10.35 18.80 12.84
CA GLU A 477 10.85 19.61 11.70
C GLU A 477 11.96 18.87 10.95
N LEU A 478 12.91 18.30 11.68
CA LEU A 478 14.00 17.53 11.11
C LEU A 478 13.50 16.29 10.36
N PHE A 479 12.63 15.49 11.00
CA PHE A 479 12.11 14.26 10.36
C PHE A 479 11.10 14.55 9.25
N THR A 480 10.50 15.72 9.20
CA THR A 480 9.61 16.13 8.10
C THR A 480 10.43 16.73 6.95
N TYR A 481 11.16 17.80 7.19
CA TYR A 481 11.77 18.62 6.14
C TYR A 481 13.28 18.44 5.98
N GLY A 482 13.98 17.90 6.98
CA GLY A 482 15.42 17.66 6.91
C GLY A 482 15.78 16.73 5.75
N ARG A 483 16.99 16.89 5.25
CA ARG A 483 17.54 16.06 4.18
C ARG A 483 17.71 14.63 4.65
N CYS A 484 17.62 13.70 3.70
CA CYS A 484 17.97 12.30 3.91
C CYS A 484 19.27 12.00 3.16
N VAL A 485 20.37 11.87 3.91
CA VAL A 485 21.70 11.73 3.32
C VAL A 485 22.22 10.32 3.56
N PRO A 486 22.39 9.48 2.52
CA PRO A 486 22.96 8.13 2.63
C PRO A 486 24.31 8.13 3.36
N ALA A 487 24.58 7.09 4.13
CA ALA A 487 25.80 6.95 4.89
C ALA A 487 26.24 5.48 4.98
N TYR A 488 27.55 5.25 5.06
CA TYR A 488 28.15 3.93 5.25
C TYR A 488 27.72 2.88 4.21
N GLU A 489 27.51 3.32 2.97
CA GLU A 489 27.09 2.44 1.87
C GLU A 489 28.17 1.41 1.48
N ASP A 490 29.43 1.63 1.87
CA ASP A 490 30.56 0.71 1.75
C ASP A 490 30.52 -0.46 2.77
N LYS A 491 29.63 -0.39 3.76
CA LYS A 491 29.53 -1.40 4.83
C LYS A 491 28.50 -2.47 4.48
N ASP A 492 28.95 -3.72 4.46
CA ASP A 492 28.09 -4.88 4.23
C ASP A 492 27.03 -5.04 5.33
N GLY A 493 25.79 -5.26 4.93
CA GLY A 493 24.63 -5.44 5.84
C GLY A 493 24.20 -4.19 6.60
N ILE A 494 24.79 -3.03 6.37
CA ILE A 494 24.43 -1.78 7.06
C ILE A 494 23.48 -0.93 6.21
N MET A 495 22.32 -0.61 6.78
CA MET A 495 21.43 0.44 6.30
C MET A 495 21.62 1.67 7.17
N ALA A 496 22.10 2.77 6.59
CA ALA A 496 22.31 3.99 7.35
C ALA A 496 22.09 5.25 6.52
N TYR A 497 21.52 6.25 7.18
CA TYR A 497 21.35 7.59 6.62
C TYR A 497 21.31 8.63 7.72
N TYR A 498 21.72 9.85 7.39
CA TYR A 498 21.49 11.01 8.22
C TYR A 498 20.17 11.69 7.86
N ARG A 499 19.43 12.12 8.90
CA ARG A 499 18.44 13.18 8.78
C ARG A 499 19.07 14.44 9.32
N GLU A 500 19.18 15.45 8.47
CA GLU A 500 19.93 16.66 8.82
C GLU A 500 19.25 17.94 8.33
N ASP A 501 19.38 18.99 9.13
CA ASP A 501 19.07 20.37 8.81
C ASP A 501 20.26 21.27 9.22
N GLU A 502 20.06 22.60 9.21
CA GLU A 502 21.10 23.57 9.59
C GLU A 502 21.54 23.45 11.07
N ASN A 503 20.72 22.84 11.93
CA ASN A 503 20.91 22.85 13.38
C ASN A 503 21.17 21.45 13.96
N LYS A 504 20.71 20.41 13.31
CA LYS A 504 20.70 19.06 13.86
C LYS A 504 21.08 18.03 12.81
N ARG A 505 21.79 17.01 13.26
CA ARG A 505 22.15 15.83 12.47
C ARG A 505 21.86 14.56 13.27
N VAL A 506 20.91 13.77 12.80
CA VAL A 506 20.51 12.50 13.42
C VAL A 506 20.91 11.37 12.50
N LEU A 507 21.71 10.44 13.01
CA LEU A 507 22.04 9.19 12.29
C LEU A 507 21.01 8.12 12.65
N VAL A 508 20.40 7.51 11.64
CA VAL A 508 19.69 6.24 11.72
C VAL A 508 20.63 5.19 11.15
N VAL A 509 21.00 4.18 11.94
CA VAL A 509 21.92 3.12 11.52
C VAL A 509 21.43 1.77 12.01
N ALA A 510 21.39 0.78 11.10
CA ALA A 510 20.80 -0.54 11.32
C ALA A 510 21.68 -1.63 10.75
N ASN A 511 21.87 -2.72 11.50
CA ASN A 511 22.65 -3.87 11.10
C ASN A 511 21.74 -5.04 10.68
N PHE A 512 21.53 -5.20 9.38
CA PHE A 512 20.80 -6.33 8.77
C PHE A 512 21.67 -7.58 8.62
N GLY A 513 22.97 -7.47 8.88
CA GLY A 513 23.91 -8.58 8.86
C GLY A 513 23.72 -9.53 10.04
N SER A 514 24.26 -10.74 9.94
CA SER A 514 24.20 -11.76 10.99
C SER A 514 25.33 -11.68 12.03
N LYS A 515 26.25 -10.72 11.90
CA LYS A 515 27.41 -10.51 12.79
C LYS A 515 27.42 -9.08 13.29
N GLU A 516 28.13 -8.85 14.41
CA GLU A 516 28.44 -7.50 14.91
C GLU A 516 29.10 -6.64 13.82
N ALA A 517 28.68 -5.38 13.74
CA ALA A 517 29.27 -4.39 12.85
C ALA A 517 29.81 -3.20 13.65
N GLN A 518 30.90 -2.59 13.15
CA GLN A 518 31.51 -1.42 13.76
C GLN A 518 31.42 -0.23 12.80
N ILE A 519 30.91 0.89 13.29
CA ILE A 519 30.72 2.12 12.54
C ILE A 519 31.51 3.24 13.21
N ARG A 520 32.45 3.81 12.48
CA ARG A 520 33.18 5.01 12.93
C ARG A 520 32.42 6.25 12.49
N LEU A 521 32.07 7.09 13.45
CA LEU A 521 31.33 8.33 13.19
C LEU A 521 32.28 9.44 12.70
N ASP A 522 31.76 10.25 11.80
CA ASP A 522 32.34 11.58 11.53
C ASP A 522 31.74 12.54 12.58
N GLY A 523 32.41 12.63 13.73
CA GLY A 523 31.91 13.31 14.92
C GLY A 523 31.75 12.40 16.12
N SER A 524 30.81 12.71 17.00
CA SER A 524 30.56 11.93 18.21
C SER A 524 29.07 11.93 18.61
N VAL A 525 28.64 10.88 19.32
CA VAL A 525 27.29 10.78 19.85
C VAL A 525 27.00 11.89 20.87
N LYS A 526 26.01 12.70 20.62
CA LYS A 526 25.48 13.69 21.56
C LYS A 526 24.38 13.10 22.45
N LYS A 527 23.51 12.27 21.87
CA LYS A 527 22.37 11.65 22.56
C LYS A 527 21.92 10.41 21.79
N VAL A 528 21.60 9.32 22.49
CA VAL A 528 20.86 8.19 21.91
C VAL A 528 19.38 8.55 22.01
N LEU A 529 18.68 8.55 20.88
CA LEU A 529 17.27 8.90 20.78
C LEU A 529 16.36 7.68 20.85
N LEU A 530 16.79 6.58 20.21
CA LEU A 530 16.05 5.32 20.17
C LEU A 530 17.00 4.14 19.91
N SER A 531 16.71 3.00 20.54
CA SER A 531 17.34 1.71 20.29
C SER A 531 16.29 0.61 20.36
N ASN A 532 16.43 -0.45 19.54
CA ASN A 532 15.52 -1.59 19.57
C ASN A 532 15.94 -2.70 20.53
N THR A 533 17.17 -2.69 21.04
CA THR A 533 17.73 -3.73 21.92
C THR A 533 17.67 -3.36 23.40
N ASN A 534 17.75 -2.06 23.72
CA ASN A 534 17.69 -1.56 25.09
C ASN A 534 16.88 -0.25 25.14
N ASP A 535 16.37 0.12 26.32
CA ASP A 535 15.90 1.47 26.53
C ASP A 535 17.05 2.45 26.20
N ALA A 536 16.72 3.58 25.56
CA ALA A 536 17.72 4.58 25.18
C ALA A 536 18.60 5.03 26.36
N GLU A 537 18.04 4.98 27.60
CA GLU A 537 18.75 5.28 28.85
C GLU A 537 19.72 4.17 29.29
N LYS A 538 19.54 2.93 28.79
CA LYS A 538 20.39 1.77 29.08
C LYS A 538 21.27 1.36 27.90
N SER A 539 21.30 2.18 26.83
CA SER A 539 22.16 1.91 25.68
C SER A 539 23.62 1.76 26.11
N THR A 540 24.31 0.78 25.54
CA THR A 540 25.77 0.62 25.71
C THR A 540 26.56 1.73 25.04
N VAL A 541 25.91 2.55 24.22
CA VAL A 541 26.53 3.67 23.48
C VAL A 541 26.65 4.87 24.39
N SER A 542 27.89 5.26 24.69
CA SER A 542 28.20 6.42 25.56
C SER A 542 28.10 7.75 24.81
N VAL A 543 27.64 8.79 25.49
CA VAL A 543 27.78 10.18 25.01
C VAL A 543 29.27 10.47 24.81
N GLY A 544 29.60 11.06 23.66
CA GLY A 544 30.98 11.34 23.25
C GLY A 544 31.64 10.20 22.46
N ALA A 545 30.98 9.04 22.31
CA ALA A 545 31.52 7.95 21.49
C ALA A 545 31.66 8.39 20.03
N SER A 546 32.80 8.09 19.42
CA SER A 546 33.09 8.27 17.98
C SER A 546 33.02 6.96 17.20
N GLU A 547 32.66 5.87 17.88
CA GLU A 547 32.49 4.55 17.29
C GLU A 547 31.23 3.88 17.86
N LEU A 548 30.45 3.26 16.99
CA LEU A 548 29.26 2.48 17.35
C LEU A 548 29.52 1.01 17.05
N LYS A 549 29.10 0.15 17.96
CA LYS A 549 29.01 -1.29 17.75
C LYS A 549 27.55 -1.65 17.67
N LEU A 550 27.16 -2.33 16.62
CA LEU A 550 25.80 -2.81 16.41
C LEU A 550 25.78 -4.33 16.35
N GLU A 551 25.04 -4.95 17.26
CA GLU A 551 24.73 -6.37 17.17
C GLU A 551 23.88 -6.68 15.94
N SER A 552 23.75 -7.97 15.60
CA SER A 552 22.81 -8.40 14.55
C SER A 552 21.39 -7.97 14.88
N CYS A 553 20.67 -7.44 13.91
CA CYS A 553 19.32 -6.89 14.03
C CYS A 553 19.20 -5.65 14.94
N GLU A 554 20.30 -5.00 15.29
CA GLU A 554 20.25 -3.76 16.07
C GLU A 554 20.06 -2.54 15.17
N VAL A 555 19.24 -1.60 15.65
CA VAL A 555 19.11 -0.26 15.09
C VAL A 555 19.30 0.79 16.18
N LEU A 556 20.08 1.80 15.85
CA LEU A 556 20.31 2.97 16.69
C LEU A 556 19.88 4.24 15.97
N VAL A 557 19.24 5.14 16.72
CA VAL A 557 18.94 6.51 16.27
C VAL A 557 19.67 7.44 17.22
N VAL A 558 20.67 8.14 16.70
CA VAL A 558 21.57 8.98 17.53
C VAL A 558 21.67 10.40 17.00
N LEU A 559 21.55 11.38 17.90
CA LEU A 559 21.93 12.77 17.62
C LEU A 559 23.47 12.84 17.66
N VAL A 560 24.07 13.37 16.60
CA VAL A 560 25.54 13.54 16.51
C VAL A 560 25.95 15.01 16.55
N LYS A 561 27.22 15.24 16.95
CA LYS A 561 27.83 16.59 16.95
C LYS A 561 28.40 16.89 15.60
#